data_606514003f140ef66b1e4b611807190c
#
_entry.id   606514003f140ef66b1e4b611807190c
#
_cell.length_a   1.000
_cell.length_b   1.000
_cell.length_c   1.000
_cell.angle_alpha   90.00
_cell.angle_beta   90.00
_cell.angle_gamma   90.00
#
_symmetry.space_group_name_H-M   'P 1'
#
loop_
_entity.id
_entity.type
_entity.pdbx_description
1 polymer ?
#
loop_
_entity_poly.entity_id
_entity_poly.type
_entity_poly.pdbx_seq_one_letter_code
_entity_poly.pdbx_strand_id
1 'polypeptide(L)'
;FSAFSWAYVIGQIPGGWLLDRFGSKRVYFWSIFIWSMFTLLQGFVDIFSGFGIIVALFTLRFLVGLAEAPSFPGNSRIVAAWFPAQERGTAGSVFYSAQYFATGNFAPNLGWLTHEVGWSHVFFFMGGLGIVISFIWLKVIHEPNQHPGVNQKELEYIAAGGALINMDQQNTKVKVPFSVKWGQIKQLLGSRMMI
;
A
#
# COMPACT_ATOMS: atom_id res chain seq x y z
N PHE A 1 4.53 -6.91 -17.36
CA PHE A 1 3.35 -6.99 -16.46
C PHE A 1 3.44 -8.18 -15.51
N SER A 2 3.81 -9.39 -15.96
CA SER A 2 3.86 -10.59 -15.11
C SER A 2 4.80 -10.46 -13.90
N ALA A 3 5.98 -9.85 -14.05
CA ALA A 3 6.93 -9.69 -12.95
C ALA A 3 6.35 -8.93 -11.76
N PHE A 4 5.68 -7.80 -12.02
CA PHE A 4 4.99 -7.01 -11.00
C PHE A 4 3.90 -7.83 -10.30
N SER A 5 3.02 -8.48 -11.07
CA SER A 5 1.88 -9.22 -10.52
C SER A 5 2.31 -10.37 -9.61
N TRP A 6 3.33 -11.15 -10.03
CA TRP A 6 3.89 -12.22 -9.20
C TRP A 6 4.51 -11.68 -7.91
N ALA A 7 5.33 -10.64 -8.02
CA ALA A 7 5.96 -10.01 -6.86
C ALA A 7 4.92 -9.47 -5.89
N TYR A 8 3.88 -8.80 -6.41
CA TYR A 8 2.80 -8.23 -5.63
C TYR A 8 2.03 -9.31 -4.83
N VAL A 9 1.62 -10.40 -5.48
CA VAL A 9 0.90 -11.50 -4.81
C VAL A 9 1.76 -12.16 -3.74
N ILE A 10 3.01 -12.50 -4.07
CA ILE A 10 3.95 -13.12 -3.10
C ILE A 10 4.23 -12.16 -1.93
N GLY A 11 4.35 -10.87 -2.21
CA GLY A 11 4.64 -9.83 -1.23
C GLY A 11 3.51 -9.54 -0.26
N GLN A 12 2.25 -9.89 -0.56
CA GLN A 12 1.10 -9.59 0.31
C GLN A 12 1.20 -10.28 1.68
N ILE A 13 1.65 -11.54 1.73
CA ILE A 13 1.78 -12.27 3.01
C ILE A 13 2.85 -11.64 3.91
N PRO A 14 4.12 -11.45 3.46
CA PRO A 14 5.10 -10.73 4.26
C PRO A 14 4.72 -9.27 4.51
N GLY A 15 4.02 -8.62 3.57
CA GLY A 15 3.49 -7.27 3.73
C GLY A 15 2.49 -7.16 4.89
N GLY A 16 1.56 -8.11 5.01
CA GLY A 16 0.65 -8.20 6.15
C GLY A 16 1.40 -8.40 7.48
N TRP A 17 2.42 -9.25 7.50
CA TRP A 17 3.26 -9.43 8.69
C TRP A 17 4.03 -8.15 9.07
N LEU A 18 4.54 -7.38 8.10
CA LEU A 18 5.19 -6.10 8.36
C LEU A 18 4.21 -5.10 8.99
N LEU A 19 2.98 -5.02 8.47
CA LEU A 19 1.91 -4.17 9.02
C LEU A 19 1.59 -4.55 10.48
N ASP A 20 1.53 -5.85 10.77
CA ASP A 20 1.30 -6.34 12.13
C ASP A 20 2.42 -5.98 13.09
N ARG A 21 3.67 -5.97 12.61
CA ARG A 21 4.83 -5.76 13.46
C ARG A 21 5.19 -4.29 13.68
N PHE A 22 5.10 -3.46 12.63
CA PHE A 22 5.61 -2.09 12.62
C PHE A 22 4.51 -1.03 12.58
N GLY A 23 3.26 -1.44 12.45
CA GLY A 23 2.10 -0.57 12.34
C GLY A 23 1.87 -0.02 10.92
N SER A 24 0.63 0.36 10.68
CA SER A 24 0.18 0.75 9.33
C SER A 24 0.86 2.02 8.81
N LYS A 25 1.00 3.05 9.68
CA LYS A 25 1.58 4.35 9.30
C LYS A 25 3.00 4.22 8.73
N ARG A 26 3.87 3.49 9.44
CA ARG A 26 5.30 3.35 9.08
C ARG A 26 5.51 2.45 7.87
N VAL A 27 4.81 1.31 7.86
CA VAL A 27 4.94 0.36 6.74
C VAL A 27 4.44 0.99 5.45
N TYR A 28 3.33 1.71 5.51
CA TYR A 28 2.77 2.38 4.34
C TYR A 28 3.69 3.50 3.81
N PHE A 29 4.30 4.27 4.71
CA PHE A 29 5.31 5.26 4.33
C PHE A 29 6.47 4.62 3.55
N TRP A 30 7.09 3.59 4.13
CA TRP A 30 8.21 2.90 3.48
C TRP A 30 7.79 2.22 2.18
N SER A 31 6.60 1.68 2.13
CA SER A 31 6.02 1.11 0.92
C SER A 31 5.95 2.15 -0.20
N ILE A 32 5.30 3.30 0.03
CA ILE A 32 5.20 4.39 -0.95
C ILE A 32 6.58 4.89 -1.33
N PHE A 33 7.47 5.14 -0.38
CA PHE A 33 8.80 5.69 -0.63
C PHE A 33 9.64 4.75 -1.50
N ILE A 34 9.70 3.46 -1.15
CA ILE A 34 10.53 2.47 -1.85
C ILE A 34 9.98 2.21 -3.26
N TRP A 35 8.67 2.03 -3.42
CA TRP A 35 8.13 1.83 -4.78
C TRP A 35 8.34 3.06 -5.66
N SER A 36 8.21 4.27 -5.09
CA SER A 36 8.44 5.53 -5.83
C SER A 36 9.90 5.68 -6.24
N MET A 37 10.83 5.28 -5.37
CA MET A 37 12.25 5.25 -5.68
C MET A 37 12.55 4.27 -6.83
N PHE A 38 12.01 3.05 -6.79
CA PHE A 38 12.18 2.10 -7.88
C PHE A 38 11.49 2.57 -9.17
N THR A 39 10.36 3.26 -9.07
CA THR A 39 9.70 3.88 -10.22
C THR A 39 10.59 4.97 -10.83
N LEU A 40 11.18 5.83 -10.01
CA LEU A 40 12.12 6.87 -10.48
C LEU A 40 13.34 6.24 -11.16
N LEU A 41 13.90 5.16 -10.59
CA LEU A 41 15.04 4.45 -11.17
C LEU A 41 14.72 3.84 -12.56
N GLN A 42 13.47 3.50 -12.86
CA GLN A 42 13.07 3.06 -14.19
C GLN A 42 13.30 4.12 -15.26
N GLY A 43 13.27 5.42 -14.91
CA GLY A 43 13.58 6.50 -15.83
C GLY A 43 15.05 6.53 -16.30
N PHE A 44 15.96 5.88 -15.56
CA PHE A 44 17.38 5.80 -15.90
C PHE A 44 17.76 4.55 -16.70
N VAL A 45 16.81 3.70 -17.05
CA VAL A 45 17.10 2.41 -17.71
C VAL A 45 17.72 2.58 -19.10
N ASP A 46 17.57 3.76 -19.72
CA ASP A 46 18.23 4.11 -21.00
C ASP A 46 19.77 4.11 -20.95
N ILE A 47 20.37 4.11 -19.74
CA ILE A 47 21.82 3.97 -19.55
C ILE A 47 22.30 2.58 -20.01
N PHE A 48 21.42 1.57 -19.92
CA PHE A 48 21.72 0.21 -20.37
C PHE A 48 21.43 0.07 -21.86
N SER A 49 22.04 -0.95 -22.50
CA SER A 49 21.82 -1.25 -23.91
C SER A 49 21.38 -2.70 -24.12
N GLY A 50 20.64 -2.95 -25.19
CA GLY A 50 20.23 -4.29 -25.60
C GLY A 50 19.47 -5.07 -24.52
N PHE A 51 19.95 -6.27 -24.19
CA PHE A 51 19.30 -7.14 -23.20
C PHE A 51 19.33 -6.58 -21.79
N GLY A 52 20.30 -5.70 -21.46
CA GLY A 52 20.42 -5.06 -20.15
C GLY A 52 19.18 -4.21 -19.78
N ILE A 53 18.56 -3.53 -20.74
CA ILE A 53 17.33 -2.76 -20.55
C ILE A 53 16.20 -3.67 -20.07
N ILE A 54 16.03 -4.83 -20.71
CA ILE A 54 14.96 -5.79 -20.38
C ILE A 54 15.13 -6.32 -18.97
N VAL A 55 16.36 -6.72 -18.60
CA VAL A 55 16.67 -7.24 -17.26
C VAL A 55 16.45 -6.15 -16.20
N ALA A 56 16.91 -4.92 -16.45
CA ALA A 56 16.75 -3.81 -15.53
C ALA A 56 15.27 -3.47 -15.32
N LEU A 57 14.48 -3.34 -16.37
CA LEU A 57 13.05 -3.08 -16.28
C LEU A 57 12.30 -4.22 -15.57
N PHE A 58 12.61 -5.47 -15.89
CA PHE A 58 12.00 -6.62 -15.25
C PHE A 58 12.28 -6.62 -13.75
N THR A 59 13.54 -6.41 -13.36
CA THR A 59 13.97 -6.38 -11.96
C THR A 59 13.32 -5.23 -11.19
N LEU A 60 13.34 -4.02 -11.75
CA LEU A 60 12.72 -2.85 -11.13
C LEU A 60 11.20 -3.02 -10.99
N ARG A 61 10.52 -3.56 -12.00
CA ARG A 61 9.08 -3.88 -11.92
C ARG A 61 8.77 -4.93 -10.86
N PHE A 62 9.61 -5.93 -10.71
CA PHE A 62 9.48 -6.92 -9.65
C PHE A 62 9.62 -6.27 -8.26
N LEU A 63 10.64 -5.42 -8.08
CA LEU A 63 10.87 -4.71 -6.82
C LEU A 63 9.75 -3.71 -6.49
N VAL A 64 9.19 -3.01 -7.48
CA VAL A 64 7.99 -2.16 -7.31
C VAL A 64 6.83 -3.01 -6.80
N GLY A 65 6.56 -4.17 -7.40
CA GLY A 65 5.48 -5.06 -6.98
C GLY A 65 5.64 -5.54 -5.53
N LEU A 66 6.85 -5.90 -5.11
CA LEU A 66 7.13 -6.27 -3.71
C LEU A 66 6.93 -5.09 -2.75
N ALA A 67 7.40 -3.90 -3.13
CA ALA A 67 7.30 -2.72 -2.29
C ALA A 67 5.86 -2.23 -2.14
N GLU A 68 5.02 -2.39 -3.17
CA GLU A 68 3.62 -1.99 -3.17
C GLU A 68 2.70 -3.02 -2.47
N ALA A 69 3.13 -4.26 -2.32
CA ALA A 69 2.32 -5.35 -1.78
C ALA A 69 1.65 -5.06 -0.42
N PRO A 70 2.27 -4.34 0.55
CA PRO A 70 1.62 -4.01 1.82
C PRO A 70 0.47 -3.01 1.71
N SER A 71 0.30 -2.30 0.58
CA SER A 71 -0.67 -1.21 0.45
C SER A 71 -2.12 -1.70 0.52
N PHE A 72 -2.45 -2.81 -0.12
CA PHE A 72 -3.81 -3.34 -0.12
C PHE A 72 -4.28 -3.79 1.27
N PRO A 73 -3.55 -4.67 2.00
CA PRO A 73 -3.90 -4.99 3.37
C PRO A 73 -3.80 -3.77 4.31
N GLY A 74 -2.90 -2.83 4.03
CA GLY A 74 -2.79 -1.57 4.77
C GLY A 74 -4.03 -0.70 4.66
N ASN A 75 -4.62 -0.56 3.46
CA ASN A 75 -5.88 0.17 3.26
C ASN A 75 -7.01 -0.43 4.10
N SER A 76 -7.16 -1.75 4.07
CA SER A 76 -8.18 -2.46 4.84
C SER A 76 -8.01 -2.24 6.36
N ARG A 77 -6.76 -2.19 6.85
CA ARG A 77 -6.45 -1.89 8.26
C ARG A 77 -6.82 -0.45 8.63
N ILE A 78 -6.49 0.53 7.79
CA ILE A 78 -6.83 1.94 8.04
C ILE A 78 -8.35 2.10 8.08
N VAL A 79 -9.08 1.51 7.14
CA VAL A 79 -10.55 1.53 7.15
C VAL A 79 -11.10 0.87 8.43
N ALA A 80 -10.54 -0.26 8.84
CA ALA A 80 -10.98 -0.95 10.06
C ALA A 80 -10.67 -0.16 11.34
N ALA A 81 -9.61 0.65 11.36
CA ALA A 81 -9.23 1.48 12.50
C ALA A 81 -10.07 2.76 12.64
N TRP A 82 -10.43 3.38 11.51
CA TRP A 82 -11.08 4.68 11.48
C TRP A 82 -12.61 4.63 11.34
N PHE A 83 -13.15 3.55 10.79
CA PHE A 83 -14.58 3.49 10.47
C PHE A 83 -15.32 2.42 11.27
N PRO A 84 -16.52 2.75 11.80
CA PRO A 84 -17.46 1.77 12.33
C PRO A 84 -17.74 0.64 11.34
N ALA A 85 -18.05 -0.54 11.82
CA ALA A 85 -18.27 -1.72 10.97
C ALA A 85 -19.30 -1.48 9.86
N GLN A 86 -20.34 -0.70 10.16
CA GLN A 86 -21.41 -0.36 9.22
C GLN A 86 -20.99 0.59 8.08
N GLU A 87 -19.97 1.43 8.33
CA GLU A 87 -19.50 2.45 7.39
C GLU A 87 -18.31 2.00 6.54
N ARG A 88 -17.69 0.85 6.85
CA ARG A 88 -16.51 0.32 6.14
C ARG A 88 -16.76 0.08 4.65
N GLY A 89 -18.00 -0.32 4.28
CA GLY A 89 -18.37 -0.49 2.89
C GLY A 89 -18.31 0.82 2.11
N THR A 90 -18.86 1.90 2.67
CA THR A 90 -18.82 3.24 2.09
C THR A 90 -17.39 3.76 1.99
N ALA A 91 -16.60 3.64 3.05
CA ALA A 91 -15.20 4.04 3.04
C ALA A 91 -14.39 3.28 1.98
N GLY A 92 -14.58 1.96 1.88
CA GLY A 92 -13.98 1.14 0.83
C GLY A 92 -14.37 1.60 -0.57
N SER A 93 -15.64 1.92 -0.81
CA SER A 93 -16.13 2.42 -2.10
C SER A 93 -15.44 3.74 -2.49
N VAL A 94 -15.20 4.64 -1.55
CA VAL A 94 -14.45 5.89 -1.80
C VAL A 94 -13.01 5.59 -2.24
N PHE A 95 -12.30 4.67 -1.59
CA PHE A 95 -10.97 4.25 -2.00
C PHE A 95 -10.93 3.68 -3.42
N TYR A 96 -11.86 2.78 -3.75
CA TYR A 96 -11.96 2.22 -5.10
C TYR A 96 -12.33 3.28 -6.15
N SER A 97 -13.25 4.18 -5.84
CA SER A 97 -13.61 5.28 -6.73
C SER A 97 -12.42 6.20 -7.01
N ALA A 98 -11.63 6.52 -5.99
CA ALA A 98 -10.41 7.30 -6.14
C ALA A 98 -9.38 6.62 -7.05
N GLN A 99 -9.24 5.30 -6.98
CA GLN A 99 -8.36 4.52 -7.86
C GLN A 99 -8.79 4.61 -9.32
N TYR A 100 -10.08 4.44 -9.63
CA TYR A 100 -10.59 4.57 -10.98
C TYR A 100 -10.48 6.01 -11.50
N PHE A 101 -10.79 6.99 -10.66
CA PHE A 101 -10.63 8.40 -10.98
C PHE A 101 -9.18 8.75 -11.30
N ALA A 102 -8.24 8.28 -10.49
CA ALA A 102 -6.80 8.47 -10.73
C ALA A 102 -6.40 7.85 -12.08
N THR A 103 -6.78 6.61 -12.36
CA THR A 103 -6.48 5.96 -13.64
C THR A 103 -7.03 6.74 -14.82
N GLY A 104 -8.28 7.18 -14.75
CA GLY A 104 -8.94 7.95 -15.82
C GLY A 104 -8.29 9.31 -16.07
N ASN A 105 -7.83 9.99 -15.03
CA ASN A 105 -7.19 11.31 -15.15
C ASN A 105 -5.70 11.24 -15.52
N PHE A 106 -4.95 10.34 -14.88
CA PHE A 106 -3.51 10.27 -15.12
C PHE A 106 -3.16 9.64 -16.46
N ALA A 107 -3.92 8.65 -16.95
CA ALA A 107 -3.57 7.97 -18.19
C ALA A 107 -3.44 8.91 -19.41
N PRO A 108 -4.39 9.81 -19.72
CA PRO A 108 -4.23 10.74 -20.83
C PRO A 108 -3.10 11.76 -20.63
N ASN A 109 -2.91 12.25 -19.39
CA ASN A 109 -1.84 13.20 -19.08
C ASN A 109 -0.46 12.56 -19.21
N LEU A 110 -0.29 11.31 -18.77
CA LEU A 110 0.96 10.58 -18.93
C LEU A 110 1.21 10.19 -20.39
N GLY A 111 0.16 9.90 -21.16
CA GLY A 111 0.26 9.71 -22.61
C GLY A 111 0.75 10.96 -23.33
N TRP A 112 0.20 12.11 -23.01
CA TRP A 112 0.66 13.39 -23.53
C TRP A 112 2.11 13.67 -23.13
N LEU A 113 2.47 13.50 -21.86
CA LEU A 113 3.83 13.69 -21.36
C LEU A 113 4.84 12.77 -22.08
N THR A 114 4.45 11.52 -22.33
CA THR A 114 5.27 10.57 -23.09
C THR A 114 5.53 11.04 -24.50
N HIS A 115 4.54 11.65 -25.16
CA HIS A 115 4.65 12.16 -26.52
C HIS A 115 5.57 13.38 -26.60
N GLU A 116 5.44 14.33 -25.66
CA GLU A 116 6.17 15.61 -25.70
C GLU A 116 7.63 15.50 -25.21
N VAL A 117 7.88 14.76 -24.13
CA VAL A 117 9.19 14.75 -23.44
C VAL A 117 9.83 13.37 -23.38
N GLY A 118 9.12 12.33 -23.79
CA GLY A 118 9.61 10.96 -23.79
C GLY A 118 9.21 10.16 -22.54
N TRP A 119 9.23 8.85 -22.67
CA TRP A 119 8.73 7.90 -21.68
C TRP A 119 9.52 7.91 -20.36
N SER A 120 10.83 8.18 -20.37
CA SER A 120 11.66 8.22 -19.17
C SER A 120 11.20 9.31 -18.18
N HIS A 121 10.75 10.46 -18.70
CA HIS A 121 10.28 11.58 -17.91
C HIS A 121 9.01 11.27 -17.13
N VAL A 122 8.16 10.36 -17.63
CA VAL A 122 6.98 9.87 -16.90
C VAL A 122 7.40 9.19 -15.60
N PHE A 123 8.45 8.38 -15.64
CA PHE A 123 8.95 7.70 -14.43
C PHE A 123 9.59 8.68 -13.44
N PHE A 124 10.31 9.69 -13.92
CA PHE A 124 10.86 10.73 -13.07
C PHE A 124 9.74 11.54 -12.40
N PHE A 125 8.73 11.95 -13.16
CA PHE A 125 7.60 12.69 -12.62
C PHE A 125 6.82 11.88 -11.58
N MET A 126 6.42 10.65 -11.92
CA MET A 126 5.63 9.79 -11.04
C MET A 126 6.41 9.33 -9.81
N GLY A 127 7.68 8.97 -9.97
CA GLY A 127 8.56 8.61 -8.86
C GLY A 127 8.80 9.80 -7.92
N GLY A 128 9.08 10.98 -8.46
CA GLY A 128 9.24 12.21 -7.67
C GLY A 128 7.97 12.59 -6.92
N LEU A 129 6.82 12.56 -7.59
CA LEU A 129 5.51 12.80 -6.98
C LEU A 129 5.23 11.82 -5.82
N GLY A 130 5.50 10.55 -6.03
CA GLY A 130 5.30 9.52 -5.00
C GLY A 130 6.21 9.73 -3.78
N ILE A 131 7.47 10.15 -3.97
CA ILE A 131 8.36 10.51 -2.86
C ILE A 131 7.77 11.68 -2.05
N VAL A 132 7.30 12.73 -2.71
CA VAL A 132 6.64 13.88 -2.04
C VAL A 132 5.41 13.41 -1.25
N ILE A 133 4.56 12.57 -1.87
CA ILE A 133 3.36 12.01 -1.22
C ILE A 133 3.75 11.17 0.01
N SER A 134 4.86 10.42 -0.03
CA SER A 134 5.30 9.62 1.12
C SER A 134 5.59 10.49 2.36
N PHE A 135 6.20 11.65 2.18
CA PHE A 135 6.44 12.60 3.28
C PHE A 135 5.16 13.29 3.77
N ILE A 136 4.24 13.61 2.84
CA ILE A 136 2.90 14.13 3.20
C ILE A 136 2.16 13.09 4.03
N TRP A 137 2.22 11.81 3.66
CA TRP A 137 1.65 10.69 4.40
C TRP A 137 2.06 10.67 5.87
N LEU A 138 3.34 10.84 6.17
CA LEU A 138 3.83 10.86 7.55
C LEU A 138 3.22 11.99 8.40
N LYS A 139 2.95 13.14 7.76
CA LYS A 139 2.40 14.31 8.45
C LYS A 139 0.89 14.23 8.63
N VAL A 140 0.19 13.66 7.65
CA VAL A 140 -1.29 13.69 7.60
C VAL A 140 -1.89 12.48 8.31
N ILE A 141 -1.30 11.28 8.11
CA ILE A 141 -1.89 10.05 8.64
C ILE A 141 -1.43 9.81 10.07
N HIS A 142 -2.42 9.67 10.95
CA HIS A 142 -2.25 9.35 12.36
C HIS A 142 -3.19 8.19 12.74
N GLU A 143 -2.88 7.52 13.83
CA GLU A 143 -3.85 6.60 14.46
C GLU A 143 -5.00 7.41 15.08
N PRO A 144 -6.23 6.85 15.17
CA PRO A 144 -7.37 7.57 15.73
C PRO A 144 -7.10 8.18 17.11
N ASN A 145 -6.39 7.44 17.97
CA ASN A 145 -6.04 7.89 19.34
C ASN A 145 -4.96 8.98 19.40
N GLN A 146 -4.22 9.21 18.31
CA GLN A 146 -3.10 10.14 18.26
C GLN A 146 -3.37 11.33 17.34
N HIS A 147 -4.55 11.36 16.72
CA HIS A 147 -4.89 12.40 15.77
C HIS A 147 -5.28 13.71 16.49
N PRO A 148 -4.61 14.83 16.22
CA PRO A 148 -4.83 16.08 16.95
C PRO A 148 -6.22 16.71 16.75
N GLY A 149 -6.92 16.33 15.69
CA GLY A 149 -8.24 16.86 15.36
C GLY A 149 -9.43 16.00 15.82
N VAL A 150 -9.19 14.81 16.36
CA VAL A 150 -10.25 13.90 16.83
C VAL A 150 -10.62 14.23 18.26
N ASN A 151 -11.91 14.46 18.51
CA ASN A 151 -12.41 14.70 19.86
C ASN A 151 -12.83 13.38 20.55
N GLN A 152 -12.96 13.44 21.90
CA GLN A 152 -13.28 12.26 22.70
C GLN A 152 -14.63 11.61 22.30
N LYS A 153 -15.63 12.42 21.94
CA LYS A 153 -16.96 11.90 21.53
C LYS A 153 -16.90 11.16 20.20
N GLU A 154 -16.09 11.65 19.26
CA GLU A 154 -15.86 10.99 17.99
C GLU A 154 -15.14 9.66 18.18
N LEU A 155 -14.12 9.63 19.06
CA LEU A 155 -13.39 8.41 19.39
C LEU A 155 -14.31 7.36 20.01
N GLU A 156 -15.19 7.77 20.91
CA GLU A 156 -16.20 6.90 21.54
C GLU A 156 -17.21 6.39 20.49
N TYR A 157 -17.65 7.24 19.57
CA TYR A 157 -18.57 6.86 18.50
C TYR A 157 -17.96 5.78 17.58
N ILE A 158 -16.74 5.99 17.07
CA ILE A 158 -16.10 5.02 16.19
C ILE A 158 -15.77 3.72 16.93
N ALA A 159 -15.35 3.79 18.21
CA ALA A 159 -15.08 2.63 19.02
C ALA A 159 -16.35 1.82 19.33
N ALA A 160 -17.46 2.49 19.71
CA ALA A 160 -18.76 1.85 19.93
C ALA A 160 -19.29 1.17 18.66
N GLY A 161 -18.99 1.73 17.47
CA GLY A 161 -19.31 1.14 16.17
C GLY A 161 -18.41 -0.02 15.73
N GLY A 162 -17.48 -0.46 16.57
CA GLY A 162 -16.59 -1.61 16.31
C GLY A 162 -15.33 -1.26 15.53
N ALA A 163 -14.91 0.00 15.51
CA ALA A 163 -13.61 0.38 14.95
C ALA A 163 -12.47 -0.11 15.86
N LEU A 164 -11.36 -0.52 15.24
CA LEU A 164 -10.20 -1.07 15.92
C LEU A 164 -9.17 0.03 16.24
N ILE A 165 -9.58 1.00 17.04
CA ILE A 165 -8.82 2.23 17.34
C ILE A 165 -7.43 2.00 17.95
N ASN A 166 -7.17 0.81 18.54
CA ASN A 166 -5.90 0.42 19.15
C ASN A 166 -5.18 -0.68 18.36
N MET A 167 -5.52 -0.90 17.09
CA MET A 167 -5.02 -2.03 16.30
C MET A 167 -3.50 -2.09 16.26
N ASP A 168 -2.84 -0.96 16.03
CA ASP A 168 -1.38 -0.91 15.90
C ASP A 168 -0.67 -0.93 17.27
N GLN A 169 -1.37 -0.61 18.36
CA GLN A 169 -0.84 -0.67 19.74
C GLN A 169 -0.92 -2.08 20.34
N GLN A 170 -1.96 -2.83 20.02
CA GLN A 170 -2.17 -4.20 20.56
C GLN A 170 -1.17 -5.20 19.99
N ASN A 171 -0.71 -5.02 18.75
CA ASN A 171 0.18 -5.95 18.08
C ASN A 171 1.62 -5.96 18.61
N THR A 172 2.01 -4.99 19.44
CA THR A 172 3.36 -4.95 20.05
C THR A 172 3.51 -5.98 21.20
N LYS A 173 2.44 -6.57 21.71
CA LYS A 173 2.48 -7.38 22.94
C LYS A 173 2.29 -8.89 22.77
N VAL A 174 1.74 -9.38 21.66
CA VAL A 174 1.48 -10.82 21.47
C VAL A 174 2.42 -11.44 20.45
N LYS A 175 3.49 -12.04 20.91
CA LYS A 175 4.36 -12.91 20.08
C LYS A 175 3.63 -14.24 19.85
N VAL A 176 2.80 -14.32 18.82
CA VAL A 176 2.20 -15.60 18.39
C VAL A 176 3.28 -16.41 17.68
N PRO A 177 3.59 -17.65 18.13
CA PRO A 177 4.57 -18.51 17.48
C PRO A 177 4.22 -18.75 16.01
N PHE A 178 5.22 -18.84 15.16
CA PHE A 178 5.04 -19.05 13.71
C PHE A 178 4.23 -20.32 13.40
N SER A 179 4.40 -21.38 14.18
CA SER A 179 3.66 -22.65 14.06
C SER A 179 2.15 -22.48 14.19
N VAL A 180 1.70 -21.59 15.10
CA VAL A 180 0.27 -21.29 15.29
C VAL A 180 -0.28 -20.49 14.12
N LYS A 181 0.49 -19.50 13.62
CA LYS A 181 0.12 -18.72 12.42
C LYS A 181 0.00 -19.60 11.18
N TRP A 182 0.92 -20.54 11.01
CA TRP A 182 0.88 -21.49 9.88
C TRP A 182 -0.32 -22.42 9.94
N GLY A 183 -0.68 -22.88 11.14
CA GLY A 183 -1.91 -23.66 11.36
C GLY A 183 -3.17 -22.88 10.99
N GLN A 184 -3.25 -21.61 11.35
CA GLN A 184 -4.38 -20.74 11.00
C GLN A 184 -4.47 -20.47 9.49
N ILE A 185 -3.34 -20.24 8.82
CA ILE A 185 -3.29 -20.09 7.35
C ILE A 185 -3.79 -21.37 6.65
N LYS A 186 -3.35 -22.53 7.11
CA LYS A 186 -3.79 -23.83 6.55
C LYS A 186 -5.30 -24.06 6.76
N GLN A 187 -5.84 -23.67 7.91
CA GLN A 187 -7.27 -23.72 8.18
C GLN A 187 -8.08 -22.76 7.29
N LEU A 188 -7.59 -21.54 7.07
CA LEU A 188 -8.22 -20.57 6.17
C LEU A 188 -8.25 -21.05 4.74
N LEU A 189 -7.13 -21.57 4.22
CA LEU A 189 -7.03 -22.10 2.86
C LEU A 189 -7.86 -23.38 2.66
N GLY A 190 -8.15 -24.14 3.72
CA GLY A 190 -9.00 -25.32 3.68
C GLY A 190 -10.48 -25.04 3.96
N SER A 191 -10.87 -23.79 4.23
CA SER A 191 -12.25 -23.46 4.52
C SER A 191 -13.08 -23.30 3.23
N ARG A 192 -14.28 -23.91 3.22
CA ARG A 192 -15.22 -23.87 2.09
C ARG A 192 -15.68 -22.44 1.69
N MET A 193 -15.39 -21.44 2.49
CA MET A 193 -15.69 -20.02 2.21
C MET A 193 -14.69 -19.37 1.25
N MET A 194 -13.53 -20.00 0.98
CA MET A 194 -12.50 -19.45 0.08
C MET A 194 -12.44 -20.20 -1.28
N ILE A 195 -13.23 -21.24 -1.45
CA ILE A 195 -13.41 -21.98 -2.70
C ILE A 195 -14.81 -21.68 -3.25
#